data_4a17c97be568a801f2e4741bc8d375e5
#
_entry.id   4a17c97be568a801f2e4741bc8d375e5
#
_cell.length_a   1.000
_cell.length_b   1.000
_cell.length_c   1.000
_cell.angle_alpha   90.00
_cell.angle_beta   90.00
_cell.angle_gamma   90.00
#
_symmetry.space_group_name_H-M   'P 1'
#
loop_
_entity.id
_entity.type
_entity.pdbx_description
1 polymer ?
#
loop_
_entity_poly.entity_id
_entity_poly.type
_entity_poly.pdbx_seq_one_letter_code
_entity_poly.pdbx_strand_id
1 'polypeptide(L)'
;MKNIGFVSTRIAGTDGVSLETYKWYQILQRNGYECYFFAGELETPPDRSFLEPKAHFDEPEIKHIYDECFGTTTRDRSVSRKIHELTSLIKTRLYEFCDHFDIDIIIPENALAIPLNIPLGMAVTEFVAETGIPAVAHHHDFSWERKRFLINAVQDYLQYAFPPLLESLRHVVINSEASRQLSYRRGISNTVVPNVFDFANPPTSSRKIKRLREELGFDEDDLFVLQPTRVVPRKWIERAVELVSLLDIKKRRLVVSHESGDEGDVYPRRILEYAGRLGVDVIYMGDKVGSSRSFHTNSDKKYTIDDVYQSADLVTYPSGYEGFGNAFIEAIYFKKPIMVNRYSIFVEDIEPCGFNVIPFEGFVTKKIADRILQSLAHDQLAAMLDENYELGKKYFSYEVLEKRLLPVIESFR
;
A
#
# COMPACT_ATOMS: atom_id res chain seq x y z
N MET A 1 -29.89 0.51 7.59
CA MET A 1 -28.63 0.54 6.83
C MET A 1 -27.62 1.17 7.75
N LYS A 2 -26.41 0.66 7.88
CA LYS A 2 -25.42 1.27 8.78
C LYS A 2 -24.49 2.21 7.99
N ASN A 3 -24.20 3.35 8.58
CA ASN A 3 -23.29 4.35 8.04
C ASN A 3 -21.88 4.12 8.60
N ILE A 4 -20.88 4.04 7.71
CA ILE A 4 -19.50 3.77 8.07
C ILE A 4 -18.65 5.01 7.76
N GLY A 5 -17.90 5.48 8.76
CA GLY A 5 -16.97 6.60 8.63
C GLY A 5 -15.52 6.12 8.54
N PHE A 6 -14.86 6.29 7.40
CA PHE A 6 -13.41 6.09 7.28
C PHE A 6 -12.67 7.31 7.83
N VAL A 7 -11.68 7.08 8.68
CA VAL A 7 -10.87 8.14 9.31
C VAL A 7 -9.40 7.91 9.02
N SER A 8 -8.74 8.86 8.34
CA SER A 8 -7.32 8.75 8.00
C SER A 8 -6.62 10.11 8.03
N THR A 9 -5.31 10.11 7.89
CA THR A 9 -4.55 11.34 7.62
C THR A 9 -4.79 11.83 6.18
N ARG A 10 -4.92 10.89 5.24
CA ARG A 10 -5.14 11.15 3.81
C ARG A 10 -5.92 9.99 3.18
N ILE A 11 -6.91 10.31 2.34
CA ILE A 11 -7.59 9.37 1.44
C ILE A 11 -7.59 9.99 0.05
N ALA A 12 -6.41 10.00 -0.55
CA ALA A 12 -6.13 10.64 -1.84
C ALA A 12 -4.92 10.00 -2.52
N GLY A 13 -4.80 10.19 -3.84
CA GLY A 13 -3.66 9.69 -4.61
C GLY A 13 -3.63 8.17 -4.79
N THR A 14 -2.43 7.64 -4.93
CA THR A 14 -2.17 6.23 -5.30
C THR A 14 -1.30 5.49 -4.28
N ASP A 15 -1.25 5.96 -3.04
CA ASP A 15 -0.54 5.22 -2.00
C ASP A 15 -1.32 3.97 -1.55
N GLY A 16 -0.60 3.02 -0.96
CA GLY A 16 -1.17 1.71 -0.63
C GLY A 16 -2.35 1.77 0.35
N VAL A 17 -2.38 2.72 1.29
CA VAL A 17 -3.49 2.86 2.25
C VAL A 17 -4.74 3.37 1.53
N SER A 18 -4.61 4.44 0.73
CA SER A 18 -5.73 5.00 -0.02
C SER A 18 -6.33 4.01 -1.02
N LEU A 19 -5.49 3.19 -1.68
CA LEU A 19 -5.96 2.15 -2.60
C LEU A 19 -6.69 1.01 -1.87
N GLU A 20 -6.22 0.58 -0.71
CA GLU A 20 -6.92 -0.46 0.08
C GLU A 20 -8.21 0.08 0.70
N THR A 21 -8.23 1.34 1.18
CA THR A 21 -9.45 2.03 1.63
C THR A 21 -10.53 2.01 0.53
N TYR A 22 -10.13 2.28 -0.73
CA TYR A 22 -11.05 2.23 -1.87
C TYR A 22 -11.65 0.83 -2.08
N LYS A 23 -10.87 -0.23 -1.92
CA LYS A 23 -11.36 -1.62 -2.06
C LYS A 23 -12.33 -1.99 -0.93
N TRP A 24 -12.02 -1.59 0.31
CA TRP A 24 -12.95 -1.77 1.43
C TRP A 24 -14.26 -1.02 1.22
N TYR A 25 -14.18 0.25 0.79
CA TYR A 25 -15.34 1.05 0.40
C TYR A 25 -16.21 0.34 -0.63
N GLN A 26 -15.62 -0.20 -1.71
CA GLN A 26 -16.37 -0.91 -2.75
C GLN A 26 -17.10 -2.16 -2.20
N ILE A 27 -16.43 -2.94 -1.36
CA ILE A 27 -17.03 -4.14 -0.77
C ILE A 27 -18.17 -3.76 0.20
N LEU A 28 -17.96 -2.78 1.04
CA LEU A 28 -18.98 -2.33 2.00
C LEU A 28 -20.21 -1.78 1.26
N GLN A 29 -20.01 -0.96 0.21
CA GLN A 29 -21.14 -0.49 -0.60
C GLN A 29 -21.92 -1.62 -1.28
N ARG A 30 -21.22 -2.61 -1.86
CA ARG A 30 -21.87 -3.80 -2.44
C ARG A 30 -22.73 -4.57 -1.45
N ASN A 31 -22.39 -4.49 -0.16
CA ASN A 31 -23.09 -5.14 0.95
C ASN A 31 -24.09 -4.22 1.67
N GLY A 32 -24.44 -3.07 1.06
CA GLY A 32 -25.51 -2.20 1.53
C GLY A 32 -25.13 -1.27 2.68
N TYR A 33 -23.85 -0.99 2.89
CA TYR A 33 -23.37 0.04 3.81
C TYR A 33 -23.19 1.37 3.09
N GLU A 34 -23.56 2.47 3.74
CA GLU A 34 -23.20 3.81 3.27
C GLU A 34 -21.86 4.21 3.87
N CYS A 35 -20.98 4.80 3.05
CA CYS A 35 -19.61 5.10 3.47
C CYS A 35 -19.31 6.59 3.32
N TYR A 36 -18.66 7.16 4.33
CA TYR A 36 -18.29 8.56 4.46
C TYR A 36 -16.81 8.68 4.88
N PHE A 37 -16.18 9.82 4.64
CA PHE A 37 -14.75 9.97 4.75
C PHE A 37 -14.36 11.23 5.54
N PHE A 38 -13.48 11.05 6.51
CA PHE A 38 -12.84 12.10 7.31
C PHE A 38 -11.32 12.02 7.13
N ALA A 39 -10.70 13.04 6.58
CA ALA A 39 -9.23 13.11 6.49
C ALA A 39 -8.73 14.55 6.27
N GLY A 40 -7.40 14.72 6.34
CA GLY A 40 -6.73 15.98 6.05
C GLY A 40 -6.59 16.30 4.57
N GLU A 41 -6.67 15.28 3.72
CA GLU A 41 -6.74 15.38 2.26
C GLU A 41 -7.67 14.29 1.74
N LEU A 42 -8.59 14.66 0.85
CA LEU A 42 -9.63 13.78 0.33
C LEU A 42 -9.78 13.93 -1.18
N GLU A 43 -9.72 12.81 -1.88
CA GLU A 43 -10.15 12.66 -3.28
C GLU A 43 -11.39 11.74 -3.37
N THR A 44 -12.32 11.90 -2.44
CA THR A 44 -13.56 11.11 -2.31
C THR A 44 -14.77 11.96 -2.76
N PRO A 45 -15.96 11.35 -3.00
CA PRO A 45 -17.13 12.10 -3.41
C PRO A 45 -17.44 13.25 -2.44
N PRO A 46 -17.59 14.51 -2.90
CA PRO A 46 -17.72 15.69 -2.03
C PRO A 46 -18.88 15.63 -1.05
N ASP A 47 -19.99 15.02 -1.44
CA ASP A 47 -21.21 14.84 -0.65
C ASP A 47 -21.06 13.79 0.48
N ARG A 48 -19.93 13.06 0.50
CA ARG A 48 -19.58 12.02 1.48
C ARG A 48 -18.28 12.35 2.22
N SER A 49 -17.74 13.54 2.02
CA SER A 49 -16.41 13.95 2.48
C SER A 49 -16.49 15.01 3.55
N PHE A 50 -15.71 14.82 4.62
CA PHE A 50 -15.52 15.79 5.69
C PHE A 50 -14.02 16.12 5.81
N LEU A 51 -13.62 17.23 5.21
CA LEU A 51 -12.23 17.66 5.21
C LEU A 51 -11.86 18.34 6.53
N GLU A 52 -10.84 17.82 7.21
CA GLU A 52 -10.21 18.44 8.37
C GLU A 52 -8.71 18.58 8.15
N PRO A 53 -8.21 19.75 7.72
CA PRO A 53 -6.80 19.94 7.37
C PRO A 53 -5.81 19.56 8.48
N LYS A 54 -6.19 19.71 9.76
CA LYS A 54 -5.34 19.30 10.89
C LYS A 54 -5.18 17.79 11.05
N ALA A 55 -5.97 16.99 10.32
CA ALA A 55 -5.75 15.55 10.23
C ALA A 55 -4.59 15.17 9.28
N HIS A 56 -4.16 16.06 8.36
CA HIS A 56 -3.07 15.77 7.44
C HIS A 56 -1.72 15.72 8.14
N PHE A 57 -0.86 14.78 7.74
CA PHE A 57 0.47 14.62 8.34
C PHE A 57 1.49 15.71 7.92
N ASP A 58 1.29 16.37 6.78
CA ASP A 58 2.13 17.48 6.28
C ASP A 58 1.60 18.86 6.68
N GLU A 59 0.52 18.92 7.46
CA GLU A 59 0.05 20.19 8.00
C GLU A 59 1.16 20.80 8.88
N PRO A 60 1.46 22.11 8.75
CA PRO A 60 2.65 22.71 9.37
C PRO A 60 2.81 22.48 10.87
N GLU A 61 1.71 22.55 11.65
CA GLU A 61 1.76 22.33 13.10
C GLU A 61 1.95 20.84 13.43
N ILE A 62 1.37 19.93 12.65
CA ILE A 62 1.55 18.48 12.79
C ILE A 62 2.99 18.09 12.42
N LYS A 63 3.52 18.63 11.34
CA LYS A 63 4.90 18.41 10.93
C LYS A 63 5.90 18.93 11.97
N HIS A 64 5.65 20.09 12.55
CA HIS A 64 6.45 20.60 13.65
C HIS A 64 6.44 19.65 14.86
N ILE A 65 5.27 19.14 15.27
CA ILE A 65 5.18 18.12 16.33
C ILE A 65 5.98 16.88 15.97
N TYR A 66 5.89 16.41 14.74
CA TYR A 66 6.64 15.25 14.26
C TYR A 66 8.15 15.47 14.39
N ASP A 67 8.66 16.60 13.90
CA ASP A 67 10.08 16.93 13.92
C ASP A 67 10.63 17.07 15.35
N GLU A 68 9.82 17.59 16.29
CA GLU A 68 10.19 17.72 17.71
C GLU A 68 10.06 16.41 18.52
N CYS A 69 9.37 15.40 17.99
CA CYS A 69 9.08 14.17 18.71
C CYS A 69 9.90 12.95 18.27
N PHE A 70 10.40 12.94 17.04
CA PHE A 70 11.17 11.81 16.49
C PHE A 70 12.62 12.17 16.23
N GLY A 71 13.53 11.18 16.42
CA GLY A 71 14.97 11.40 16.40
C GLY A 71 15.54 11.97 17.72
N THR A 72 14.71 12.19 18.73
CA THR A 72 15.03 12.65 20.08
C THR A 72 14.36 11.81 21.14
N THR A 73 14.80 11.90 22.40
CA THR A 73 14.22 11.14 23.52
C THR A 73 13.50 12.02 24.55
N THR A 74 13.52 13.33 24.36
CA THR A 74 12.87 14.31 25.22
C THR A 74 12.13 15.35 24.38
N ARG A 75 11.01 15.84 24.88
CA ARG A 75 10.24 16.91 24.23
C ARG A 75 10.00 18.10 25.17
N ASP A 76 9.85 19.29 24.60
CA ASP A 76 9.48 20.48 25.37
C ASP A 76 8.00 20.42 25.83
N ARG A 77 7.70 21.10 26.93
CA ARG A 77 6.34 21.22 27.48
C ARG A 77 5.37 21.87 26.50
N SER A 78 5.86 22.81 25.68
CA SER A 78 5.04 23.48 24.64
C SER A 78 4.56 22.50 23.59
N VAL A 79 5.39 21.53 23.20
CA VAL A 79 5.02 20.46 22.25
C VAL A 79 3.90 19.59 22.83
N SER A 80 4.03 19.17 24.09
CA SER A 80 2.95 18.41 24.77
C SER A 80 1.64 19.17 24.80
N ARG A 81 1.68 20.48 25.13
CA ARG A 81 0.48 21.33 25.13
C ARG A 81 -0.13 21.40 23.72
N LYS A 82 0.69 21.59 22.69
CA LYS A 82 0.22 21.67 21.31
C LYS A 82 -0.42 20.36 20.83
N ILE A 83 0.14 19.21 21.22
CA ILE A 83 -0.46 17.90 20.95
C ILE A 83 -1.88 17.85 21.54
N HIS A 84 -2.07 18.23 22.81
CA HIS A 84 -3.39 18.20 23.45
C HIS A 84 -4.38 19.21 22.84
N GLU A 85 -3.92 20.41 22.49
CA GLU A 85 -4.76 21.42 21.81
C GLU A 85 -5.31 20.88 20.48
N LEU A 86 -4.44 20.31 19.63
CA LEU A 86 -4.84 19.75 18.35
C LEU A 86 -5.65 18.46 18.51
N THR A 87 -5.36 17.64 19.51
CA THR A 87 -6.18 16.46 19.85
C THR A 87 -7.62 16.88 20.16
N SER A 88 -7.80 17.90 21.02
CA SER A 88 -9.12 18.39 21.38
C SER A 88 -9.87 18.96 20.17
N LEU A 89 -9.18 19.71 19.30
CA LEU A 89 -9.75 20.25 18.08
C LEU A 89 -10.21 19.11 17.15
N ILE A 90 -9.32 18.18 16.81
CA ILE A 90 -9.65 17.08 15.88
C ILE A 90 -10.76 16.19 16.45
N LYS A 91 -10.75 15.95 17.78
CA LYS A 91 -11.83 15.19 18.45
C LYS A 91 -13.19 15.88 18.31
N THR A 92 -13.26 17.20 18.49
CA THR A 92 -14.49 17.97 18.22
C THR A 92 -14.97 17.80 16.79
N ARG A 93 -14.05 17.86 15.82
CA ARG A 93 -14.39 17.63 14.40
C ARG A 93 -14.85 16.21 14.11
N LEU A 94 -14.35 15.20 14.82
CA LEU A 94 -14.85 13.82 14.73
C LEU A 94 -16.28 13.68 15.23
N TYR A 95 -16.65 14.37 16.33
CA TYR A 95 -18.04 14.45 16.78
C TYR A 95 -18.93 15.07 15.70
N GLU A 96 -18.54 16.23 15.16
CA GLU A 96 -19.28 16.87 14.08
C GLU A 96 -19.43 16.00 12.83
N PHE A 97 -18.40 15.25 12.45
CA PHE A 97 -18.44 14.30 11.35
C PHE A 97 -19.44 13.18 11.60
N CYS A 98 -19.39 12.59 12.79
CA CYS A 98 -20.28 11.48 13.15
C CYS A 98 -21.73 11.94 13.24
N ASP A 99 -21.99 13.10 13.83
CA ASP A 99 -23.33 13.69 13.93
C ASP A 99 -23.88 14.10 12.54
N HIS A 100 -23.02 14.64 11.66
CA HIS A 100 -23.43 15.11 10.32
C HIS A 100 -23.88 13.99 9.41
N PHE A 101 -23.23 12.82 9.51
CA PHE A 101 -23.50 11.67 8.64
C PHE A 101 -24.17 10.49 9.36
N ASP A 102 -24.62 10.65 10.59
CA ASP A 102 -25.22 9.58 11.42
C ASP A 102 -24.34 8.32 11.43
N ILE A 103 -23.05 8.44 11.72
CA ILE A 103 -22.07 7.35 11.64
C ILE A 103 -22.31 6.32 12.75
N ASP A 104 -22.52 5.07 12.35
CA ASP A 104 -22.70 3.92 13.26
C ASP A 104 -21.39 3.21 13.60
N ILE A 105 -20.42 3.20 12.66
CA ILE A 105 -19.15 2.50 12.81
C ILE A 105 -18.07 3.38 12.21
N ILE A 106 -16.92 3.51 12.88
CA ILE A 106 -15.74 4.14 12.27
C ILE A 106 -14.68 3.12 11.88
N ILE A 107 -13.96 3.41 10.79
CA ILE A 107 -12.81 2.63 10.33
C ILE A 107 -11.58 3.55 10.29
N PRO A 108 -10.77 3.58 11.37
CA PRO A 108 -9.47 4.24 11.34
C PRO A 108 -8.50 3.51 10.40
N GLU A 109 -8.21 4.15 9.26
CA GLU A 109 -7.29 3.65 8.24
C GLU A 109 -5.86 4.07 8.54
N ASN A 110 -5.07 3.17 9.08
CA ASN A 110 -3.69 3.34 9.50
C ASN A 110 -3.45 4.48 10.51
N ALA A 111 -4.51 5.18 10.94
CA ALA A 111 -4.45 6.33 11.84
C ALA A 111 -4.07 5.94 13.28
N LEU A 112 -4.30 4.69 13.67
CA LEU A 112 -3.95 4.11 14.97
C LEU A 112 -2.77 3.11 14.89
N ALA A 113 -2.02 3.13 13.80
CA ALA A 113 -0.91 2.19 13.55
C ALA A 113 0.45 2.87 13.59
N ILE A 114 0.63 3.92 12.80
CA ILE A 114 1.84 4.73 12.73
C ILE A 114 1.58 6.18 13.11
N PRO A 115 2.45 6.79 13.91
CA PRO A 115 2.24 8.13 14.47
C PRO A 115 2.62 9.24 13.47
N LEU A 116 2.07 9.22 12.26
CA LEU A 116 2.23 10.31 11.31
C LEU A 116 1.57 11.60 11.78
N ASN A 117 0.45 11.44 12.51
CA ASN A 117 -0.26 12.51 13.16
C ASN A 117 -0.66 12.05 14.58
N ILE A 118 0.15 12.40 15.57
CA ILE A 118 -0.08 12.02 16.97
C ILE A 118 -1.42 12.56 17.47
N PRO A 119 -1.77 13.88 17.28
CA PRO A 119 -3.07 14.41 17.65
C PRO A 119 -4.26 13.64 17.08
N LEU A 120 -4.23 13.20 15.83
CA LEU A 120 -5.30 12.41 15.22
C LEU A 120 -5.47 11.05 15.90
N GLY A 121 -4.36 10.31 16.12
CA GLY A 121 -4.42 9.03 16.81
C GLY A 121 -4.96 9.15 18.24
N MET A 122 -4.56 10.19 18.96
CA MET A 122 -5.08 10.52 20.29
C MET A 122 -6.58 10.85 20.22
N ALA A 123 -6.99 11.72 19.29
CA ALA A 123 -8.38 12.16 19.14
C ALA A 123 -9.31 10.98 18.83
N VAL A 124 -8.92 10.09 17.91
CA VAL A 124 -9.69 8.88 17.58
C VAL A 124 -9.79 7.95 18.80
N THR A 125 -8.68 7.77 19.53
CA THR A 125 -8.65 6.92 20.73
C THR A 125 -9.59 7.46 21.81
N GLU A 126 -9.53 8.74 22.13
CA GLU A 126 -10.39 9.39 23.10
C GLU A 126 -11.86 9.38 22.65
N PHE A 127 -12.14 9.68 21.38
CA PHE A 127 -13.49 9.67 20.82
C PHE A 127 -14.14 8.28 20.95
N VAL A 128 -13.43 7.21 20.59
CA VAL A 128 -13.93 5.84 20.74
C VAL A 128 -14.14 5.47 22.21
N ALA A 129 -13.23 5.88 23.10
CA ALA A 129 -13.34 5.61 24.54
C ALA A 129 -14.52 6.36 25.18
N GLU A 130 -14.78 7.61 24.77
CA GLU A 130 -15.87 8.46 25.30
C GLU A 130 -17.24 8.01 24.80
N THR A 131 -17.35 7.60 23.54
CA THR A 131 -18.64 7.29 22.91
C THR A 131 -19.01 5.82 22.96
N GLY A 132 -18.01 4.92 23.04
CA GLY A 132 -18.21 3.49 22.87
C GLY A 132 -18.62 3.10 21.44
N ILE A 133 -18.45 3.99 20.46
CA ILE A 133 -18.80 3.73 19.06
C ILE A 133 -18.05 2.48 18.55
N PRO A 134 -18.73 1.57 17.87
CA PRO A 134 -18.06 0.49 17.17
C PRO A 134 -16.95 0.98 16.23
N ALA A 135 -15.75 0.39 16.31
CA ALA A 135 -14.64 0.80 15.50
C ALA A 135 -13.84 -0.40 14.98
N VAL A 136 -13.34 -0.33 13.74
CA VAL A 136 -12.47 -1.32 13.12
C VAL A 136 -11.18 -0.64 12.66
N ALA A 137 -10.12 -0.75 13.45
CA ALA A 137 -8.82 -0.18 13.08
C ALA A 137 -8.11 -1.07 12.06
N HIS A 138 -7.91 -0.55 10.86
CA HIS A 138 -7.19 -1.22 9.77
C HIS A 138 -5.73 -0.78 9.78
N HIS A 139 -4.82 -1.73 10.01
CA HIS A 139 -3.39 -1.50 10.18
C HIS A 139 -2.61 -2.06 9.01
N HIS A 140 -1.86 -1.19 8.31
CA HIS A 140 -0.98 -1.59 7.20
C HIS A 140 0.45 -1.82 7.67
N ASP A 141 0.88 -1.10 8.69
CA ASP A 141 2.18 -1.23 9.34
C ASP A 141 2.13 -0.59 10.73
N PHE A 142 3.10 -0.91 11.58
CA PHE A 142 3.17 -0.38 12.94
C PHE A 142 4.40 0.51 13.15
N SER A 143 4.34 1.36 14.17
CA SER A 143 5.42 2.28 14.52
C SER A 143 6.76 1.57 14.78
N TRP A 144 6.73 0.39 15.38
CA TRP A 144 7.93 -0.42 15.65
C TRP A 144 8.56 -1.08 14.43
N GLU A 145 7.89 -1.09 13.29
CA GLU A 145 8.41 -1.61 12.01
C GLU A 145 9.19 -0.54 11.22
N ARG A 146 9.11 0.72 11.64
CA ARG A 146 9.67 1.86 10.92
C ARG A 146 10.79 2.51 11.70
N LYS A 147 12.02 2.46 11.17
CA LYS A 147 13.23 3.02 11.81
C LYS A 147 13.05 4.47 12.30
N ARG A 148 12.31 5.30 11.55
CA ARG A 148 12.07 6.72 11.85
C ARG A 148 11.31 6.97 13.16
N PHE A 149 10.59 5.95 13.69
CA PHE A 149 9.83 6.07 14.93
C PHE A 149 10.50 5.41 16.14
N LEU A 150 11.62 4.67 15.95
CA LEU A 150 12.28 3.91 17.02
C LEU A 150 12.91 4.81 18.08
N ILE A 151 13.47 5.96 17.67
CA ILE A 151 13.96 6.99 18.60
C ILE A 151 12.88 8.05 18.66
N ASN A 152 12.24 8.20 19.84
CA ASN A 152 11.14 9.13 20.00
C ASN A 152 11.02 9.65 21.43
N ALA A 153 10.42 10.82 21.57
CA ALA A 153 10.10 11.48 22.85
C ALA A 153 8.62 11.32 23.24
N VAL A 154 7.89 10.42 22.60
CA VAL A 154 6.42 10.27 22.69
C VAL A 154 5.96 8.84 22.98
N GLN A 155 6.81 8.05 23.61
CA GLN A 155 6.50 6.65 23.95
C GLN A 155 5.22 6.51 24.78
N ASP A 156 4.90 7.49 25.59
CA ASP A 156 3.63 7.60 26.33
C ASP A 156 2.41 7.64 25.41
N TYR A 157 2.42 8.50 24.38
CA TYR A 157 1.35 8.59 23.39
C TYR A 157 1.30 7.35 22.49
N LEU A 158 2.48 6.79 22.12
CA LEU A 158 2.52 5.57 21.32
C LEU A 158 1.91 4.37 22.06
N GLN A 159 2.14 4.26 23.36
CA GLN A 159 1.51 3.24 24.17
C GLN A 159 0.01 3.43 24.35
N TYR A 160 -0.44 4.68 24.40
CA TYR A 160 -1.84 5.01 24.58
C TYR A 160 -2.69 4.82 23.34
N ALA A 161 -2.20 5.24 22.15
CA ALA A 161 -3.03 5.38 20.94
C ALA A 161 -2.54 4.59 19.70
N PHE A 162 -1.36 3.94 19.74
CA PHE A 162 -0.77 3.34 18.51
C PHE A 162 -0.33 1.87 18.69
N PRO A 163 -1.27 0.92 18.64
CA PRO A 163 -2.73 1.02 18.72
C PRO A 163 -3.25 0.97 20.17
N PRO A 164 -4.43 1.55 20.45
CA PRO A 164 -5.07 1.47 21.75
C PRO A 164 -5.75 0.11 21.98
N LEU A 165 -6.02 -0.23 23.23
CA LEU A 165 -6.84 -1.38 23.60
C LEU A 165 -8.17 -0.87 24.18
N LEU A 166 -9.25 -0.96 23.40
CA LEU A 166 -10.61 -0.51 23.77
C LEU A 166 -11.62 -1.63 23.45
N GLU A 167 -12.67 -1.75 24.28
CA GLU A 167 -13.65 -2.83 24.16
C GLU A 167 -14.46 -2.75 22.86
N SER A 168 -14.81 -1.54 22.41
CA SER A 168 -15.56 -1.28 21.16
C SER A 168 -14.68 -1.27 19.91
N LEU A 169 -13.36 -1.51 20.03
CA LEU A 169 -12.42 -1.47 18.93
C LEU A 169 -11.98 -2.89 18.52
N ARG A 170 -12.14 -3.22 17.25
CA ARG A 170 -11.57 -4.43 16.62
C ARG A 170 -10.35 -4.04 15.80
N HIS A 171 -9.35 -4.92 15.78
CA HIS A 171 -8.10 -4.68 15.05
C HIS A 171 -8.00 -5.62 13.87
N VAL A 172 -7.74 -5.05 12.69
CA VAL A 172 -7.47 -5.76 11.45
C VAL A 172 -6.06 -5.44 10.99
N VAL A 173 -5.32 -6.46 10.63
CA VAL A 173 -3.95 -6.36 10.09
C VAL A 173 -3.88 -7.04 8.72
N ILE A 174 -2.93 -6.62 7.88
CA ILE A 174 -2.86 -7.09 6.49
C ILE A 174 -2.03 -8.36 6.30
N ASN A 175 -1.27 -8.80 7.32
CA ASN A 175 -0.39 -9.97 7.23
C ASN A 175 -0.25 -10.70 8.57
N SER A 176 0.24 -11.94 8.54
CA SER A 176 0.37 -12.78 9.73
C SER A 176 1.49 -12.33 10.67
N GLU A 177 2.57 -11.73 10.18
CA GLU A 177 3.64 -11.19 11.04
C GLU A 177 3.14 -10.01 11.88
N ALA A 178 2.41 -9.06 11.26
CA ALA A 178 1.77 -7.96 11.98
C ALA A 178 0.79 -8.49 13.04
N SER A 179 0.04 -9.56 12.74
CA SER A 179 -0.84 -10.24 13.70
C SER A 179 -0.10 -10.77 14.91
N ARG A 180 1.01 -11.49 14.69
CA ARG A 180 1.85 -12.02 15.78
C ARG A 180 2.45 -10.88 16.61
N GLN A 181 3.02 -9.87 15.95
CA GLN A 181 3.65 -8.74 16.64
C GLN A 181 2.65 -7.94 17.47
N LEU A 182 1.46 -7.67 16.94
CA LEU A 182 0.40 -6.98 17.67
C LEU A 182 -0.01 -7.76 18.93
N SER A 183 -0.20 -9.08 18.79
CA SER A 183 -0.56 -9.95 19.89
C SER A 183 0.55 -10.02 20.96
N TYR A 184 1.81 -10.22 20.57
CA TYR A 184 2.92 -10.34 21.51
C TYR A 184 3.33 -9.03 22.18
N ARG A 185 3.32 -7.92 21.45
CA ARG A 185 3.74 -6.61 21.98
C ARG A 185 2.67 -5.90 22.77
N ARG A 186 1.40 -6.12 22.43
CA ARG A 186 0.27 -5.34 22.96
C ARG A 186 -0.80 -6.17 23.64
N GLY A 187 -0.76 -7.50 23.52
CA GLY A 187 -1.83 -8.37 24.03
C GLY A 187 -3.17 -8.17 23.31
N ILE A 188 -3.15 -7.66 22.08
CA ILE A 188 -4.35 -7.30 21.33
C ILE A 188 -4.73 -8.44 20.38
N SER A 189 -5.96 -8.93 20.49
CA SER A 189 -6.57 -9.84 19.52
C SER A 189 -6.86 -9.11 18.21
N ASN A 190 -6.65 -9.78 17.09
CA ASN A 190 -6.81 -9.17 15.78
C ASN A 190 -7.22 -10.19 14.70
N THR A 191 -7.68 -9.69 13.57
CA THR A 191 -8.06 -10.47 12.39
C THR A 191 -7.14 -10.14 11.22
N VAL A 192 -6.61 -11.17 10.54
CA VAL A 192 -5.82 -10.97 9.32
C VAL A 192 -6.76 -10.84 8.12
N VAL A 193 -6.75 -9.68 7.48
CA VAL A 193 -7.43 -9.40 6.21
C VAL A 193 -6.37 -8.97 5.20
N PRO A 194 -5.96 -9.84 4.26
CA PRO A 194 -4.89 -9.52 3.32
C PRO A 194 -5.31 -8.45 2.33
N ASN A 195 -4.34 -7.78 1.73
CA ASN A 195 -4.60 -6.95 0.57
C ASN A 195 -5.12 -7.81 -0.59
N VAL A 196 -6.00 -7.24 -1.39
CA VAL A 196 -6.75 -7.98 -2.41
C VAL A 196 -6.76 -7.27 -3.76
N PHE A 197 -7.28 -7.99 -4.77
CA PHE A 197 -7.49 -7.43 -6.10
C PHE A 197 -8.80 -7.95 -6.71
N ASP A 198 -9.36 -7.23 -7.69
CA ASP A 198 -10.65 -7.60 -8.32
C ASP A 198 -10.47 -8.69 -9.38
N PHE A 199 -10.22 -9.93 -8.95
CA PHE A 199 -10.08 -11.08 -9.83
C PHE A 199 -11.38 -11.53 -10.50
N ALA A 200 -12.55 -11.00 -10.08
CA ALA A 200 -13.82 -11.30 -10.75
C ALA A 200 -13.93 -10.58 -12.10
N ASN A 201 -13.23 -9.46 -12.25
CA ASN A 201 -13.20 -8.67 -13.47
C ASN A 201 -11.80 -8.76 -14.10
N PRO A 202 -11.53 -9.75 -14.97
CA PRO A 202 -10.21 -9.93 -15.58
C PRO A 202 -9.83 -8.70 -16.43
N PRO A 203 -8.52 -8.44 -16.59
CA PRO A 203 -8.05 -7.28 -17.32
C PRO A 203 -8.50 -7.34 -18.78
N THR A 204 -9.14 -6.27 -19.25
CA THR A 204 -9.49 -6.13 -20.66
C THR A 204 -8.28 -5.67 -21.45
N SER A 205 -8.06 -6.25 -22.66
CA SER A 205 -6.95 -5.84 -23.51
C SER A 205 -7.07 -4.36 -23.92
N SER A 206 -6.02 -3.60 -23.63
CA SER A 206 -5.96 -2.17 -23.97
C SER A 206 -5.41 -1.96 -25.38
N ARG A 207 -6.09 -1.12 -26.17
CA ARG A 207 -5.56 -0.67 -27.48
C ARG A 207 -4.30 0.20 -27.34
N LYS A 208 -3.97 0.66 -26.14
CA LYS A 208 -2.81 1.50 -25.86
C LYS A 208 -1.50 0.71 -25.72
N ILE A 209 -1.55 -0.63 -25.56
CA ILE A 209 -0.37 -1.47 -25.31
C ILE A 209 0.67 -1.31 -26.43
N LYS A 210 0.26 -1.50 -27.69
CA LYS A 210 1.16 -1.37 -28.84
C LYS A 210 1.74 0.04 -28.93
N ARG A 211 0.89 1.06 -28.77
CA ARG A 211 1.31 2.45 -28.81
C ARG A 211 2.29 2.79 -27.69
N LEU A 212 2.09 2.25 -26.48
CA LEU A 212 3.00 2.45 -25.35
C LEU A 212 4.40 1.89 -25.67
N ARG A 213 4.47 0.66 -26.17
CA ARG A 213 5.75 0.04 -26.55
C ARG A 213 6.46 0.85 -27.65
N GLU A 214 5.74 1.25 -28.70
CA GLU A 214 6.27 2.10 -29.80
C GLU A 214 6.81 3.44 -29.29
N GLU A 215 6.07 4.14 -28.42
CA GLU A 215 6.50 5.43 -27.87
C GLU A 215 7.71 5.33 -26.93
N LEU A 216 7.89 4.18 -26.27
CA LEU A 216 9.07 3.88 -25.47
C LEU A 216 10.23 3.34 -26.32
N GLY A 217 10.04 3.22 -27.63
CA GLY A 217 11.06 2.74 -28.58
C GLY A 217 11.34 1.25 -28.48
N PHE A 218 10.34 0.44 -28.10
CA PHE A 218 10.42 -1.03 -28.15
C PHE A 218 10.03 -1.55 -29.52
N ASP A 219 10.84 -2.44 -30.06
CA ASP A 219 10.50 -3.29 -31.19
C ASP A 219 9.71 -4.54 -30.70
N GLU A 220 9.20 -5.37 -31.63
CA GLU A 220 8.40 -6.55 -31.28
C GLU A 220 9.17 -7.57 -30.43
N ASP A 221 10.47 -7.75 -30.71
CA ASP A 221 11.34 -8.72 -30.03
C ASP A 221 12.06 -8.15 -28.80
N ASP A 222 11.81 -6.89 -28.44
CA ASP A 222 12.44 -6.25 -27.28
C ASP A 222 11.80 -6.71 -25.97
N LEU A 223 12.60 -7.08 -24.99
CA LEU A 223 12.12 -7.47 -23.67
C LEU A 223 11.80 -6.24 -22.81
N PHE A 224 10.52 -6.08 -22.47
CA PHE A 224 10.03 -5.06 -21.56
C PHE A 224 10.01 -5.60 -20.13
N VAL A 225 11.01 -5.23 -19.34
CA VAL A 225 11.08 -5.59 -17.90
C VAL A 225 10.47 -4.47 -17.08
N LEU A 226 9.41 -4.76 -16.34
CA LEU A 226 8.68 -3.78 -15.53
C LEU A 226 9.10 -3.84 -14.05
N GLN A 227 9.42 -2.70 -13.48
CA GLN A 227 9.56 -2.45 -12.04
C GLN A 227 8.37 -1.59 -11.57
N PRO A 228 7.26 -2.18 -11.09
CA PRO A 228 6.02 -1.45 -10.82
C PRO A 228 5.97 -0.88 -9.40
N THR A 229 7.03 -0.19 -8.98
CA THR A 229 7.11 0.36 -7.62
C THR A 229 7.68 1.77 -7.60
N ARG A 230 7.46 2.50 -6.50
CA ARG A 230 8.14 3.79 -6.26
C ARG A 230 9.65 3.60 -6.22
N VAL A 231 10.39 4.65 -6.62
CA VAL A 231 11.85 4.66 -6.65
C VAL A 231 12.40 5.04 -5.27
N VAL A 232 12.40 4.07 -4.35
CA VAL A 232 12.85 4.26 -2.96
C VAL A 232 13.76 3.11 -2.52
N PRO A 233 14.72 3.33 -1.57
CA PRO A 233 15.79 2.36 -1.26
C PRO A 233 15.28 0.95 -0.91
N ARG A 234 14.18 0.82 -0.15
CA ARG A 234 13.63 -0.48 0.25
C ARG A 234 13.14 -1.35 -0.91
N LYS A 235 12.94 -0.76 -2.09
CA LYS A 235 12.50 -1.46 -3.31
C LYS A 235 13.63 -2.14 -4.05
N TRP A 236 14.88 -1.90 -3.68
CA TRP A 236 16.07 -2.53 -4.23
C TRP A 236 16.10 -2.57 -5.77
N ILE A 237 15.80 -1.43 -6.41
CA ILE A 237 15.72 -1.34 -7.89
C ILE A 237 17.07 -1.67 -8.53
N GLU A 238 18.18 -1.51 -7.82
CA GLU A 238 19.50 -1.98 -8.25
C GLU A 238 19.51 -3.48 -8.61
N ARG A 239 18.69 -4.30 -7.94
CA ARG A 239 18.55 -5.73 -8.27
C ARG A 239 17.83 -5.96 -9.59
N ALA A 240 16.86 -5.10 -9.94
CA ALA A 240 16.23 -5.12 -11.25
C ALA A 240 17.21 -4.71 -12.35
N VAL A 241 18.06 -3.69 -12.10
CA VAL A 241 19.14 -3.28 -13.00
C VAL A 241 20.15 -4.43 -13.21
N GLU A 242 20.59 -5.06 -12.11
CA GLU A 242 21.50 -6.24 -12.18
C GLU A 242 20.87 -7.36 -12.99
N LEU A 243 19.61 -7.69 -12.76
CA LEU A 243 18.91 -8.69 -13.56
C LEU A 243 18.99 -8.37 -15.05
N VAL A 244 18.56 -7.17 -15.44
CA VAL A 244 18.52 -6.76 -16.83
C VAL A 244 19.93 -6.82 -17.45
N SER A 245 20.99 -6.50 -16.73
CA SER A 245 22.36 -6.61 -17.20
C SER A 245 22.78 -8.05 -17.48
N LEU A 246 22.26 -9.03 -16.73
CA LEU A 246 22.59 -10.45 -16.83
C LEU A 246 21.74 -11.21 -17.85
N LEU A 247 20.61 -10.65 -18.31
CA LEU A 247 19.79 -11.29 -19.34
C LEU A 247 20.53 -11.31 -20.68
N ASP A 248 20.66 -12.48 -21.29
CA ASP A 248 21.29 -12.65 -22.60
C ASP A 248 20.27 -12.44 -23.72
N ILE A 249 19.79 -11.23 -23.86
CA ILE A 249 18.86 -10.76 -24.90
C ILE A 249 19.41 -9.47 -25.47
N LYS A 250 19.42 -9.36 -26.81
CA LYS A 250 20.06 -8.26 -27.53
C LYS A 250 19.48 -6.89 -27.19
N LYS A 251 18.15 -6.79 -27.07
CA LYS A 251 17.44 -5.58 -26.67
C LYS A 251 16.57 -5.87 -25.47
N ARG A 252 16.84 -5.20 -24.36
CA ARG A 252 16.13 -5.30 -23.09
C ARG A 252 16.20 -3.98 -22.36
N ARG A 253 15.10 -3.55 -21.77
CA ARG A 253 15.02 -2.28 -21.02
C ARG A 253 14.25 -2.45 -19.73
N LEU A 254 14.67 -1.72 -18.71
CA LEU A 254 13.97 -1.63 -17.43
C LEU A 254 13.04 -0.42 -17.46
N VAL A 255 11.75 -0.64 -17.25
CA VAL A 255 10.76 0.42 -17.15
C VAL A 255 10.28 0.52 -15.71
N VAL A 256 10.38 1.70 -15.10
CA VAL A 256 9.93 1.99 -13.75
C VAL A 256 8.70 2.87 -13.83
N SER A 257 7.56 2.36 -13.35
CA SER A 257 6.25 2.98 -13.56
C SER A 257 5.87 4.10 -12.58
N HIS A 258 6.56 4.22 -11.43
CA HIS A 258 6.24 5.20 -10.39
C HIS A 258 7.43 6.12 -10.11
N GLU A 259 7.12 7.32 -9.60
CA GLU A 259 8.11 8.28 -9.11
C GLU A 259 8.62 7.91 -7.70
N SER A 260 9.63 8.65 -7.22
CA SER A 260 10.15 8.53 -5.85
C SER A 260 9.17 9.05 -4.79
N GLY A 261 8.25 9.93 -5.17
CA GLY A 261 7.36 10.65 -4.25
C GLY A 261 8.16 11.54 -3.29
N ASP A 262 7.76 11.56 -2.02
CA ASP A 262 8.30 12.45 -0.99
C ASP A 262 9.72 12.07 -0.49
N GLU A 263 10.34 10.98 -1.00
CA GLU A 263 11.65 10.49 -0.54
C GLU A 263 12.86 11.11 -1.28
N GLY A 264 12.63 12.11 -2.17
CA GLY A 264 13.65 12.90 -2.85
C GLY A 264 14.39 12.18 -3.99
N ASP A 265 15.41 12.85 -4.57
CA ASP A 265 16.05 12.44 -5.85
C ASP A 265 17.40 11.72 -5.70
N VAL A 266 17.88 11.51 -4.49
CA VAL A 266 19.21 10.89 -4.27
C VAL A 266 19.25 9.45 -4.77
N TYR A 267 18.25 8.65 -4.40
CA TYR A 267 18.19 7.25 -4.80
C TYR A 267 17.90 7.08 -6.31
N PRO A 268 16.95 7.80 -6.94
CA PRO A 268 16.76 7.77 -8.39
C PRO A 268 18.04 8.06 -9.19
N ARG A 269 18.80 9.11 -8.82
CA ARG A 269 20.08 9.43 -9.49
C ARG A 269 21.09 8.31 -9.34
N ARG A 270 21.22 7.74 -8.15
CA ARG A 270 22.10 6.59 -7.91
C ARG A 270 21.74 5.38 -8.79
N ILE A 271 20.45 5.08 -8.97
CA ILE A 271 20.00 3.99 -9.84
C ILE A 271 20.39 4.27 -11.29
N LEU A 272 20.20 5.49 -11.81
CA LEU A 272 20.63 5.83 -13.18
C LEU A 272 22.15 5.73 -13.39
N GLU A 273 22.94 6.20 -12.43
CA GLU A 273 24.40 6.06 -12.49
C GLU A 273 24.82 4.58 -12.49
N TYR A 274 24.18 3.76 -11.65
CA TYR A 274 24.46 2.33 -11.58
C TYR A 274 24.05 1.61 -12.85
N ALA A 275 22.88 1.92 -13.40
CA ALA A 275 22.41 1.38 -14.68
C ALA A 275 23.35 1.74 -15.84
N GLY A 276 23.83 3.01 -15.90
CA GLY A 276 24.80 3.45 -16.90
C GLY A 276 26.12 2.66 -16.84
N ARG A 277 26.63 2.33 -15.63
CA ARG A 277 27.84 1.50 -15.45
C ARG A 277 27.64 0.05 -15.95
N LEU A 278 26.43 -0.49 -15.84
CA LEU A 278 26.07 -1.84 -16.28
C LEU A 278 25.55 -1.90 -17.72
N GLY A 279 25.47 -0.76 -18.43
CA GLY A 279 24.94 -0.69 -19.79
C GLY A 279 23.45 -1.02 -19.88
N VAL A 280 22.67 -0.73 -18.85
CA VAL A 280 21.22 -0.96 -18.78
C VAL A 280 20.47 0.33 -19.07
N ASP A 281 19.55 0.28 -20.03
CA ASP A 281 18.63 1.36 -20.33
C ASP A 281 17.44 1.34 -19.34
N VAL A 282 17.27 2.43 -18.58
CA VAL A 282 16.19 2.60 -17.57
C VAL A 282 15.27 3.73 -17.99
N ILE A 283 13.98 3.43 -18.11
CA ILE A 283 12.95 4.37 -18.49
C ILE A 283 12.04 4.66 -17.29
N TYR A 284 11.98 5.91 -16.84
CA TYR A 284 11.02 6.36 -15.82
C TYR A 284 9.73 6.85 -16.47
N MET A 285 8.57 6.40 -15.97
CA MET A 285 7.26 6.73 -16.51
C MET A 285 6.30 7.40 -15.50
N GLY A 286 6.76 7.71 -14.30
CA GLY A 286 5.88 8.19 -13.23
C GLY A 286 5.04 9.40 -13.61
N ASP A 287 5.58 10.32 -14.41
CA ASP A 287 4.88 11.49 -14.93
C ASP A 287 3.77 11.17 -15.95
N LYS A 288 3.81 10.00 -16.60
CA LYS A 288 2.90 9.58 -17.70
C LYS A 288 1.85 8.57 -17.26
N VAL A 289 1.98 8.00 -16.06
CA VAL A 289 1.14 6.89 -15.57
C VAL A 289 0.22 7.38 -14.45
N GLY A 290 -1.09 7.15 -14.62
CA GLY A 290 -2.11 7.42 -13.62
C GLY A 290 -2.74 6.14 -13.08
N SER A 291 -3.51 6.27 -11.99
CA SER A 291 -4.32 5.19 -11.44
C SER A 291 -5.68 5.11 -12.14
N SER A 292 -6.12 3.91 -12.43
CA SER A 292 -7.49 3.62 -12.84
C SER A 292 -8.37 3.11 -11.68
N ARG A 293 -7.79 2.96 -10.47
CA ARG A 293 -8.37 2.24 -9.33
C ARG A 293 -8.30 3.04 -8.04
N SER A 294 -8.78 4.27 -8.10
CA SER A 294 -8.90 5.18 -6.97
C SER A 294 -10.25 5.87 -7.03
N PHE A 295 -10.60 6.64 -6.01
CA PHE A 295 -11.81 7.48 -6.01
C PHE A 295 -11.83 8.48 -7.17
N HIS A 296 -10.67 8.93 -7.65
CA HIS A 296 -10.53 9.71 -8.88
C HIS A 296 -9.69 8.96 -9.92
N THR A 297 -10.30 8.69 -11.08
CA THR A 297 -9.56 8.35 -12.28
C THR A 297 -8.82 9.59 -12.75
N ASN A 298 -7.50 9.60 -12.65
CA ASN A 298 -6.68 10.69 -13.13
C ASN A 298 -6.68 10.67 -14.68
N SER A 299 -7.69 11.30 -15.28
CA SER A 299 -7.93 11.34 -16.73
C SER A 299 -6.85 12.09 -17.51
N ASP A 300 -6.02 12.89 -16.83
CA ASP A 300 -4.99 13.71 -17.45
C ASP A 300 -3.71 12.94 -17.79
N LYS A 301 -3.51 11.77 -17.20
CA LYS A 301 -2.36 10.92 -17.51
C LYS A 301 -2.61 10.10 -18.78
N LYS A 302 -1.58 10.01 -19.62
CA LYS A 302 -1.66 9.34 -20.93
C LYS A 302 -1.93 7.86 -20.85
N TYR A 303 -1.37 7.20 -19.85
CA TYR A 303 -1.43 5.76 -19.61
C TYR A 303 -1.89 5.47 -18.19
N THR A 304 -2.49 4.29 -18.00
CA THR A 304 -2.78 3.73 -16.69
C THR A 304 -1.72 2.72 -16.29
N ILE A 305 -1.64 2.38 -15.01
CA ILE A 305 -0.76 1.30 -14.54
C ILE A 305 -1.14 -0.05 -15.20
N ASP A 306 -2.41 -0.24 -15.55
CA ASP A 306 -2.93 -1.40 -16.27
C ASP A 306 -2.33 -1.52 -17.68
N ASP A 307 -2.23 -0.38 -18.42
CA ASP A 307 -1.58 -0.34 -19.74
C ASP A 307 -0.11 -0.76 -19.64
N VAL A 308 0.57 -0.33 -18.56
CA VAL A 308 1.99 -0.65 -18.35
C VAL A 308 2.21 -2.13 -18.02
N TYR A 309 1.41 -2.69 -17.09
CA TYR A 309 1.46 -4.11 -16.78
C TYR A 309 1.19 -4.97 -18.02
N GLN A 310 0.15 -4.63 -18.79
CA GLN A 310 -0.18 -5.39 -20.00
C GLN A 310 0.92 -5.33 -21.05
N SER A 311 1.67 -4.23 -21.14
CA SER A 311 2.79 -4.05 -22.06
C SER A 311 4.06 -4.80 -21.64
N ALA A 312 4.19 -5.19 -20.37
CA ALA A 312 5.37 -5.86 -19.85
C ALA A 312 5.43 -7.35 -20.26
N ASP A 313 6.65 -7.85 -20.43
CA ASP A 313 6.95 -9.27 -20.68
C ASP A 313 7.37 -9.97 -19.38
N LEU A 314 7.99 -9.23 -18.45
CA LEU A 314 8.48 -9.69 -17.15
C LEU A 314 8.28 -8.61 -16.11
N VAL A 315 7.85 -8.98 -14.92
CA VAL A 315 7.79 -8.10 -13.76
C VAL A 315 8.94 -8.40 -12.80
N THR A 316 9.59 -7.36 -12.29
CA THR A 316 10.57 -7.48 -11.20
C THR A 316 10.01 -6.91 -9.91
N TYR A 317 10.13 -7.68 -8.83
CA TYR A 317 9.72 -7.27 -7.49
C TYR A 317 10.81 -7.61 -6.46
N PRO A 318 11.95 -6.91 -6.52
CA PRO A 318 13.12 -7.24 -5.72
C PRO A 318 13.10 -6.65 -4.30
N SER A 319 11.98 -6.07 -3.87
CA SER A 319 11.85 -5.37 -2.59
C SER A 319 12.45 -6.13 -1.42
N GLY A 320 13.27 -5.46 -0.62
CA GLY A 320 13.85 -6.05 0.59
C GLY A 320 12.85 -6.14 1.74
N TYR A 321 11.82 -5.26 1.74
CA TYR A 321 10.76 -5.21 2.73
C TYR A 321 9.46 -4.67 2.13
N GLU A 322 8.35 -5.33 2.46
CA GLU A 322 6.99 -4.90 2.11
C GLU A 322 6.02 -5.21 3.27
N GLY A 323 4.98 -4.37 3.39
CA GLY A 323 3.89 -4.64 4.32
C GLY A 323 3.01 -5.80 3.85
N PHE A 324 2.83 -5.93 2.52
CA PHE A 324 2.15 -7.08 1.91
C PHE A 324 2.77 -7.44 0.56
N GLY A 325 2.48 -6.69 -0.50
CA GLY A 325 3.00 -6.97 -1.83
C GLY A 325 1.98 -6.71 -2.94
N ASN A 326 1.37 -5.51 -2.98
CA ASN A 326 0.35 -5.17 -3.97
C ASN A 326 0.85 -5.39 -5.40
N ALA A 327 2.08 -4.98 -5.70
CA ALA A 327 2.67 -5.19 -7.04
C ALA A 327 2.84 -6.67 -7.40
N PHE A 328 2.99 -7.57 -6.41
CA PHE A 328 2.95 -9.01 -6.65
C PHE A 328 1.55 -9.45 -7.09
N ILE A 329 0.51 -9.06 -6.34
CA ILE A 329 -0.87 -9.43 -6.67
C ILE A 329 -1.26 -8.88 -8.05
N GLU A 330 -0.84 -7.65 -8.36
CA GLU A 330 -1.05 -7.03 -9.67
C GLU A 330 -0.38 -7.82 -10.80
N ALA A 331 0.88 -8.25 -10.62
CA ALA A 331 1.56 -9.08 -11.61
C ALA A 331 0.81 -10.40 -11.87
N ILE A 332 0.29 -11.04 -10.81
CA ILE A 332 -0.54 -12.25 -10.91
C ILE A 332 -1.85 -11.95 -11.64
N TYR A 333 -2.53 -10.85 -11.29
CA TYR A 333 -3.77 -10.43 -11.97
C TYR A 333 -3.58 -10.17 -13.47
N PHE A 334 -2.48 -9.52 -13.85
CA PHE A 334 -2.15 -9.27 -15.26
C PHE A 334 -1.50 -10.47 -15.96
N LYS A 335 -1.43 -11.62 -15.30
CA LYS A 335 -0.82 -12.86 -15.82
C LYS A 335 0.59 -12.61 -16.36
N LYS A 336 1.44 -11.96 -15.53
CA LYS A 336 2.83 -11.69 -15.90
C LYS A 336 3.79 -12.58 -15.12
N PRO A 337 4.82 -13.13 -15.79
CA PRO A 337 5.92 -13.77 -15.10
C PRO A 337 6.55 -12.78 -14.14
N ILE A 338 6.89 -13.21 -12.92
CA ILE A 338 7.44 -12.32 -11.90
C ILE A 338 8.69 -12.92 -11.24
N MET A 339 9.76 -12.10 -11.17
CA MET A 339 10.89 -12.33 -10.28
C MET A 339 10.62 -11.61 -8.96
N VAL A 340 10.64 -12.33 -7.85
CA VAL A 340 10.32 -11.79 -6.53
C VAL A 340 11.41 -12.11 -5.51
N ASN A 341 11.82 -11.12 -4.71
CA ASN A 341 12.67 -11.37 -3.55
C ASN A 341 11.87 -12.06 -2.45
N ARG A 342 12.49 -13.02 -1.73
CA ARG A 342 11.89 -13.71 -0.60
C ARG A 342 11.93 -12.84 0.68
N TYR A 343 11.20 -11.70 0.66
CA TYR A 343 10.99 -10.90 1.88
C TYR A 343 10.06 -11.64 2.86
N SER A 344 10.08 -11.27 4.15
CA SER A 344 9.43 -12.01 5.23
C SER A 344 7.96 -12.33 4.96
N ILE A 345 7.17 -11.32 4.56
CA ILE A 345 5.73 -11.51 4.31
C ILE A 345 5.48 -12.40 3.09
N PHE A 346 6.32 -12.32 2.04
CA PHE A 346 6.22 -13.24 0.91
C PHE A 346 6.40 -14.69 1.36
N VAL A 347 7.45 -14.96 2.15
CA VAL A 347 7.77 -16.31 2.65
C VAL A 347 6.65 -16.88 3.53
N GLU A 348 6.03 -16.04 4.35
CA GLU A 348 5.04 -16.51 5.34
C GLU A 348 3.61 -16.56 4.80
N ASP A 349 3.19 -15.57 4.02
CA ASP A 349 1.78 -15.40 3.65
C ASP A 349 1.50 -15.70 2.17
N ILE A 350 2.51 -15.57 1.27
CA ILE A 350 2.32 -15.66 -0.17
C ILE A 350 2.92 -16.95 -0.75
N GLU A 351 4.18 -17.25 -0.45
CA GLU A 351 4.88 -18.45 -0.97
C GLU A 351 4.13 -19.76 -0.66
N PRO A 352 3.53 -19.94 0.55
CA PRO A 352 2.77 -21.15 0.86
C PRO A 352 1.48 -21.34 0.03
N CYS A 353 1.01 -20.29 -0.65
CA CYS A 353 -0.15 -20.39 -1.55
C CYS A 353 0.16 -21.16 -2.83
N GLY A 354 1.44 -21.40 -3.14
CA GLY A 354 1.87 -22.28 -4.24
C GLY A 354 2.03 -21.61 -5.59
N PHE A 355 2.20 -20.29 -5.65
CA PHE A 355 2.41 -19.55 -6.90
C PHE A 355 3.67 -20.00 -7.64
N ASN A 356 3.54 -20.19 -8.94
CA ASN A 356 4.65 -20.46 -9.86
C ASN A 356 5.33 -19.14 -10.24
N VAL A 357 6.40 -18.78 -9.52
CA VAL A 357 7.15 -17.53 -9.70
C VAL A 357 8.65 -17.80 -9.70
N ILE A 358 9.46 -16.79 -9.94
CA ILE A 358 10.92 -16.90 -9.92
C ILE A 358 11.44 -16.23 -8.64
N PRO A 359 11.53 -16.98 -7.53
CA PRO A 359 12.04 -16.44 -6.27
C PRO A 359 13.55 -16.31 -6.29
N PHE A 360 14.05 -15.28 -5.60
CA PHE A 360 15.47 -15.11 -5.26
C PHE A 360 15.63 -14.57 -3.84
N GLU A 361 16.85 -14.61 -3.33
CA GLU A 361 17.16 -14.17 -1.98
C GLU A 361 18.36 -13.22 -1.99
N GLY A 362 18.09 -11.94 -1.77
CA GLY A 362 19.08 -10.87 -1.60
C GLY A 362 19.84 -10.47 -2.87
N PHE A 363 20.39 -11.42 -3.64
CA PHE A 363 21.25 -11.14 -4.78
C PHE A 363 20.77 -11.82 -6.07
N VAL A 364 20.85 -11.09 -7.18
CA VAL A 364 20.54 -11.63 -8.49
C VAL A 364 21.81 -12.27 -9.09
N THR A 365 21.66 -13.47 -9.62
CA THR A 365 22.76 -14.25 -10.21
C THR A 365 22.47 -14.60 -11.66
N LYS A 366 23.51 -14.97 -12.44
CA LYS A 366 23.34 -15.47 -13.82
C LYS A 366 22.37 -16.66 -13.85
N LYS A 367 22.40 -17.56 -12.86
CA LYS A 367 21.47 -18.70 -12.76
C LYS A 367 20.00 -18.26 -12.70
N ILE A 368 19.69 -17.13 -12.00
CA ILE A 368 18.34 -16.57 -11.94
C ILE A 368 17.96 -16.00 -13.32
N ALA A 369 18.87 -15.26 -13.97
CA ALA A 369 18.64 -14.73 -15.30
C ALA A 369 18.37 -15.86 -16.32
N ASP A 370 19.16 -16.94 -16.30
CA ASP A 370 18.98 -18.11 -17.18
C ASP A 370 17.63 -18.81 -16.90
N ARG A 371 17.23 -18.94 -15.63
CA ARG A 371 15.92 -19.49 -15.24
C ARG A 371 14.76 -18.62 -15.76
N ILE A 372 14.90 -17.30 -15.74
CA ILE A 372 13.91 -16.38 -16.33
C ILE A 372 13.78 -16.63 -17.82
N LEU A 373 14.89 -16.69 -18.57
CA LEU A 373 14.87 -16.94 -20.01
C LEU A 373 14.22 -18.29 -20.35
N GLN A 374 14.54 -19.33 -19.59
CA GLN A 374 13.91 -20.63 -19.72
C GLN A 374 12.41 -20.58 -19.46
N SER A 375 11.99 -19.84 -18.43
CA SER A 375 10.57 -19.67 -18.08
C SER A 375 9.81 -18.92 -19.18
N LEU A 376 10.39 -17.85 -19.72
CA LEU A 376 9.78 -17.07 -20.81
C LEU A 376 9.66 -17.84 -22.14
N ALA A 377 10.58 -18.77 -22.39
CA ALA A 377 10.57 -19.64 -23.59
C ALA A 377 9.77 -20.94 -23.40
N HIS A 378 9.16 -21.16 -22.22
CA HIS A 378 8.51 -22.43 -21.91
C HIS A 378 7.12 -22.53 -22.55
N ASP A 379 6.85 -23.62 -23.28
CA ASP A 379 5.56 -23.84 -23.97
C ASP A 379 4.34 -23.80 -23.04
N GLN A 380 4.51 -24.08 -21.74
CA GLN A 380 3.45 -24.07 -20.74
C GLN A 380 3.36 -22.76 -19.95
N LEU A 381 4.07 -21.70 -20.37
CA LEU A 381 4.05 -20.42 -19.64
C LEU A 381 2.62 -19.89 -19.45
N ALA A 382 1.81 -19.90 -20.49
CA ALA A 382 0.43 -19.43 -20.43
C ALA A 382 -0.41 -20.21 -19.39
N ALA A 383 -0.29 -21.55 -19.38
CA ALA A 383 -0.99 -22.40 -18.42
C ALA A 383 -0.55 -22.11 -16.97
N MET A 384 0.75 -21.93 -16.75
CA MET A 384 1.32 -21.56 -15.43
C MET A 384 0.82 -20.20 -14.96
N LEU A 385 0.69 -19.23 -15.85
CA LEU A 385 0.17 -17.90 -15.51
C LEU A 385 -1.34 -17.94 -15.24
N ASP A 386 -2.09 -18.80 -15.93
CA ASP A 386 -3.50 -19.05 -15.64
C ASP A 386 -3.71 -19.71 -14.28
N GLU A 387 -2.87 -20.69 -13.92
CA GLU A 387 -2.87 -21.30 -12.58
C GLU A 387 -2.60 -20.25 -11.49
N ASN A 388 -1.60 -19.38 -11.70
CA ASN A 388 -1.31 -18.28 -10.77
C ASN A 388 -2.51 -17.34 -10.63
N TYR A 389 -3.21 -17.03 -11.71
CA TYR A 389 -4.41 -16.19 -11.66
C TYR A 389 -5.51 -16.84 -10.79
N GLU A 390 -5.75 -18.14 -10.94
CA GLU A 390 -6.73 -18.87 -10.12
C GLU A 390 -6.31 -18.93 -8.64
N LEU A 391 -5.01 -19.07 -8.35
CA LEU A 391 -4.50 -18.96 -6.98
C LEU A 391 -4.69 -17.54 -6.43
N GLY A 392 -4.44 -16.50 -7.22
CA GLY A 392 -4.69 -15.11 -6.85
C GLY A 392 -6.17 -14.88 -6.51
N LYS A 393 -7.06 -15.37 -7.36
CA LYS A 393 -8.52 -15.34 -7.13
C LYS A 393 -8.91 -16.07 -5.85
N LYS A 394 -8.34 -17.23 -5.58
CA LYS A 394 -8.63 -18.04 -4.38
C LYS A 394 -8.19 -17.37 -3.08
N TYR A 395 -7.05 -16.69 -3.06
CA TYR A 395 -6.43 -16.21 -1.82
C TYR A 395 -6.49 -14.70 -1.62
N PHE A 396 -6.59 -13.91 -2.71
CA PHE A 396 -6.43 -12.45 -2.70
C PHE A 396 -7.51 -11.72 -3.52
N SER A 397 -8.72 -12.29 -3.60
CA SER A 397 -9.83 -11.65 -4.32
C SER A 397 -10.71 -10.80 -3.40
N TYR A 398 -11.61 -10.03 -4.01
CA TYR A 398 -12.63 -9.26 -3.30
C TYR A 398 -13.58 -10.15 -2.48
N GLU A 399 -13.86 -11.38 -2.94
CA GLU A 399 -14.65 -12.36 -2.20
C GLU A 399 -13.93 -12.80 -0.91
N VAL A 400 -12.59 -12.85 -0.92
CA VAL A 400 -11.80 -13.12 0.29
C VAL A 400 -11.88 -11.95 1.25
N LEU A 401 -11.79 -10.71 0.75
CA LEU A 401 -11.98 -9.52 1.56
C LEU A 401 -13.36 -9.51 2.21
N GLU A 402 -14.40 -9.70 1.42
CA GLU A 402 -15.80 -9.74 1.88
C GLU A 402 -15.98 -10.78 2.99
N LYS A 403 -15.54 -12.02 2.74
CA LYS A 403 -15.65 -13.13 3.69
C LYS A 403 -14.92 -12.87 5.01
N ARG A 404 -13.84 -12.10 5.01
CA ARG A 404 -13.06 -11.80 6.22
C ARG A 404 -13.49 -10.52 6.92
N LEU A 405 -13.88 -9.50 6.16
CA LEU A 405 -14.25 -8.18 6.68
C LEU A 405 -15.66 -8.15 7.28
N LEU A 406 -16.66 -8.70 6.57
CA LEU A 406 -18.05 -8.60 7.04
C LEU A 406 -18.28 -9.21 8.42
N PRO A 407 -17.72 -10.38 8.80
CA PRO A 407 -17.84 -10.88 10.17
C PRO A 407 -17.27 -9.94 11.22
N VAL A 408 -16.21 -9.17 10.91
CA VAL A 408 -15.65 -8.18 11.84
C VAL A 408 -16.62 -7.01 12.02
N ILE A 409 -17.16 -6.47 10.92
CA ILE A 409 -18.17 -5.39 10.95
C ILE A 409 -19.45 -5.84 11.68
N GLU A 410 -19.85 -7.07 11.47
CA GLU A 410 -21.08 -7.65 12.06
C GLU A 410 -20.92 -8.07 13.53
N SER A 411 -19.68 -8.19 14.03
CA SER A 411 -19.39 -8.55 15.44
C SER A 411 -19.87 -7.52 16.46
N PHE A 412 -20.31 -6.36 16.02
CA PHE A 412 -20.89 -5.29 16.83
C PHE A 412 -22.44 -5.31 16.89
N ARG A 413 -23.05 -6.44 16.61
CA ARG A 413 -24.50 -6.65 16.71
C ARG A 413 -24.91 -7.00 18.12
#